data_23123a6798a2fbbf48d6e423dc9f59ff
#
_entry.id   23123a6798a2fbbf48d6e423dc9f59ff
#
_cell.length_a   1.000
_cell.length_b   1.000
_cell.length_c   1.000
_cell.angle_alpha   90.00
_cell.angle_beta   90.00
_cell.angle_gamma   90.00
#
_symmetry.space_group_name_H-M   'P 1'
#
loop_
_entity.id
_entity.type
_entity.pdbx_description
1 polymer ?
#
loop_
_entity_poly.entity_id
_entity_poly.type
_entity_poly.pdbx_seq_one_letter_code
_entity_poly.pdbx_strand_id
1 'polypeptide(L)'
;MNVLHNRMEWPWRRLVRLAIIGVLALLLALVLLKAARIAISGWQVYSNGMTLVDSLRADRSLSTVFTHQSELTKTAEGLAALEEEVAPLAPFLRKLDGVTDYGSTLAYAPEFLTIAAEMSQIAAQGVALVAPAIPSNADSDALLGAVMTAISGQYDAFAPLSVRAERAAEALASIDASRLPEVLAGPLAEIQPYAEFMGPGLQIAPGLPDLLGMNGPYTYLVLLQNNHELRGTGGFITGVGQVTVERGRVTKLDFSDSYAVDNHAVDHPPAPAALAKYMKADLLFLRDANWSPDLPTSARIIDTLYSRDTGQTVNGIVTMDLAAVSLIVGAVGPVTVPGLDKPVTGQNVVDLVKELWANPLGDGATVADNQGEWFQQRKDFLPTMASAILDKLKSGRFNIFAVAGAGRQAFNQRAIQVWVRDGRVQEQLHRWGWDGGLLPPKDADYLALVDSNLGFNKVDAVMERSLDYQVSWPDGPGSAGVARATVTYHHPVEMPDFKCVLSPRYGDRYDELTERCYYDYVRLYVPLGSELLSIEGVEADSISSRRGEVGTQVFGGYFVMKPGETRQITFLYRLPLRIQKSGYRLVIQRQSGTGPLLLGWQVGNRAYTYTLSQNTYVWTDR
;
A
#
# COMPACT_ATOMS: atom_id res chain seq x y z
N MET A 1 19.70 85.97 57.27
CA MET A 1 18.80 84.80 57.36
C MET A 1 18.84 84.09 56.04
N ASN A 2 19.74 83.05 55.95
CA ASN A 2 19.84 82.22 54.76
C ASN A 2 19.32 80.84 55.16
N VAL A 3 18.15 80.46 54.67
CA VAL A 3 17.59 79.14 54.85
C VAL A 3 18.15 78.24 53.74
N LEU A 4 19.03 77.32 54.15
CA LEU A 4 19.55 76.27 53.32
C LEU A 4 18.39 75.26 53.01
N HIS A 5 17.98 75.20 51.73
CA HIS A 5 17.13 74.15 51.19
C HIS A 5 17.98 72.92 50.92
N ASN A 6 17.99 72.03 51.90
CA ASN A 6 18.59 70.68 51.77
C ASN A 6 17.61 69.84 50.98
N ARG A 7 17.79 69.69 49.66
CA ARG A 7 17.07 68.71 48.83
C ARG A 7 17.53 67.32 49.18
N MET A 8 16.75 66.68 49.99
CA MET A 8 16.89 65.24 50.26
C MET A 8 16.55 64.51 48.94
N GLU A 9 17.62 64.21 48.11
CA GLU A 9 17.44 63.32 46.96
C GLU A 9 17.10 61.93 47.49
N TRP A 10 15.84 61.54 47.36
CA TRP A 10 15.33 60.26 47.81
C TRP A 10 16.08 59.12 47.08
N PRO A 11 16.52 58.06 47.80
CA PRO A 11 17.35 56.94 47.29
C PRO A 11 16.56 56.03 46.31
N TRP A 12 15.31 56.38 46.00
CA TRP A 12 14.43 55.54 45.18
C TRP A 12 15.03 55.23 43.80
N ARG A 13 15.77 56.15 43.16
CA ARG A 13 16.45 55.90 41.89
C ARG A 13 17.55 54.83 41.99
N ARG A 14 18.21 54.74 43.13
CA ARG A 14 19.19 53.69 43.42
C ARG A 14 18.47 52.38 43.68
N LEU A 15 17.37 52.38 44.41
CA LEU A 15 16.56 51.19 44.68
C LEU A 15 15.93 50.64 43.40
N VAL A 16 15.41 51.49 42.53
CA VAL A 16 14.88 51.10 41.19
C VAL A 16 15.98 50.50 40.30
N ARG A 17 17.18 51.12 40.26
CA ARG A 17 18.33 50.55 39.54
C ARG A 17 18.74 49.18 40.09
N LEU A 18 18.81 49.01 41.38
CA LEU A 18 19.15 47.74 42.03
C LEU A 18 18.06 46.68 41.78
N ALA A 19 16.77 47.06 41.81
CA ALA A 19 15.65 46.20 41.43
C ALA A 19 15.73 45.77 39.96
N ILE A 20 16.01 46.69 39.04
CA ILE A 20 16.18 46.36 37.62
C ILE A 20 17.40 45.43 37.42
N ILE A 21 18.53 45.70 38.06
CA ILE A 21 19.71 44.82 38.01
C ILE A 21 19.38 43.43 38.61
N GLY A 22 18.64 43.37 39.70
CA GLY A 22 18.18 42.11 40.31
C GLY A 22 17.27 41.34 39.38
N VAL A 23 16.31 42.00 38.73
CA VAL A 23 15.42 41.35 37.74
C VAL A 23 16.21 40.88 36.52
N LEU A 24 17.13 41.68 36.00
CA LEU A 24 18.00 41.29 34.88
C LEU A 24 18.89 40.10 35.24
N ALA A 25 19.48 40.11 36.46
CA ALA A 25 20.29 38.99 36.97
C ALA A 25 19.45 37.71 37.13
N LEU A 26 18.20 37.86 37.64
CA LEU A 26 17.27 36.72 37.73
C LEU A 26 16.88 36.19 36.35
N LEU A 27 16.56 37.05 35.41
CA LEU A 27 16.26 36.65 34.01
C LEU A 27 17.46 35.98 33.36
N LEU A 28 18.68 36.48 33.57
CA LEU A 28 19.88 35.85 33.06
C LEU A 28 20.11 34.48 33.71
N ALA A 29 19.90 34.35 35.02
CA ALA A 29 19.99 33.09 35.70
C ALA A 29 18.97 32.06 35.20
N LEU A 30 17.73 32.49 34.92
CA LEU A 30 16.68 31.65 34.31
C LEU A 30 17.06 31.20 32.92
N VAL A 31 17.59 32.09 32.08
CA VAL A 31 18.08 31.76 30.74
C VAL A 31 19.23 30.76 30.79
N LEU A 32 20.21 30.97 31.69
CA LEU A 32 21.34 30.07 31.87
C LEU A 32 20.89 28.68 32.39
N LEU A 33 19.95 28.66 33.32
CA LEU A 33 19.35 27.42 33.82
C LEU A 33 18.63 26.65 32.70
N LYS A 34 17.85 27.35 31.87
CA LYS A 34 17.18 26.77 30.74
C LYS A 34 18.16 26.23 29.69
N ALA A 35 19.18 27.00 29.35
CA ALA A 35 20.23 26.57 28.44
C ALA A 35 20.99 25.33 28.99
N ALA A 36 21.27 25.28 30.29
CA ALA A 36 21.88 24.10 30.92
C ALA A 36 20.99 22.87 30.85
N ARG A 37 19.68 23.00 31.08
CA ARG A 37 18.72 21.90 30.96
C ARG A 37 18.66 21.36 29.54
N ILE A 38 18.55 22.24 28.53
CA ILE A 38 18.59 21.88 27.11
C ILE A 38 19.87 21.13 26.77
N ALA A 39 21.02 21.61 27.24
CA ALA A 39 22.32 20.99 27.00
C ALA A 39 22.42 19.58 27.66
N ILE A 40 21.94 19.42 28.90
CA ILE A 40 21.94 18.14 29.61
C ILE A 40 21.02 17.15 28.92
N SER A 41 19.77 17.52 28.60
CA SER A 41 18.82 16.65 27.90
C SER A 41 19.33 16.29 26.50
N GLY A 42 19.89 17.28 25.77
CA GLY A 42 20.50 17.04 24.46
C GLY A 42 21.68 16.08 24.52
N TRP A 43 22.54 16.20 25.56
CA TRP A 43 23.65 15.26 25.76
C TRP A 43 23.16 13.85 26.11
N GLN A 44 22.12 13.71 26.91
CA GLN A 44 21.52 12.42 27.25
C GLN A 44 20.94 11.74 26.01
N VAL A 45 20.18 12.49 25.20
CA VAL A 45 19.65 12.01 23.90
C VAL A 45 20.79 11.57 22.99
N TYR A 46 21.82 12.38 22.85
CA TYR A 46 22.98 12.08 22.01
C TYR A 46 23.69 10.81 22.48
N SER A 47 24.04 10.71 23.75
CA SER A 47 24.83 9.60 24.28
C SER A 47 24.06 8.27 24.24
N ASN A 48 22.81 8.25 24.72
CA ASN A 48 21.98 7.04 24.71
C ASN A 48 21.53 6.67 23.29
N GLY A 49 21.14 7.67 22.49
CA GLY A 49 20.72 7.48 21.10
C GLY A 49 21.85 6.94 20.22
N MET A 50 23.08 7.47 20.35
CA MET A 50 24.23 6.97 19.60
C MET A 50 24.57 5.53 19.98
N THR A 51 24.54 5.18 21.28
CA THR A 51 24.73 3.80 21.72
C THR A 51 23.72 2.86 21.08
N LEU A 52 22.44 3.25 21.06
CA LEU A 52 21.37 2.47 20.43
C LEU A 52 21.58 2.34 18.91
N VAL A 53 21.89 3.45 18.22
CA VAL A 53 22.14 3.48 16.78
C VAL A 53 23.33 2.63 16.39
N ASP A 54 24.44 2.73 17.11
CA ASP A 54 25.66 1.95 16.83
C ASP A 54 25.43 0.46 17.07
N SER A 55 24.69 0.11 18.13
CA SER A 55 24.32 -1.29 18.42
C SER A 55 23.41 -1.86 17.32
N LEU A 56 22.40 -1.10 16.85
CA LEU A 56 21.50 -1.51 15.76
C LEU A 56 22.21 -1.54 14.40
N ARG A 57 23.25 -0.74 14.19
CA ARG A 57 24.09 -0.82 12.98
C ARG A 57 24.98 -2.06 13.00
N ALA A 58 25.51 -2.43 14.16
CA ALA A 58 26.36 -3.60 14.33
C ALA A 58 25.57 -4.90 14.23
N ASP A 59 24.40 -4.95 14.86
CA ASP A 59 23.49 -6.10 14.85
C ASP A 59 22.02 -5.62 14.74
N ARG A 60 21.44 -5.86 13.58
CA ARG A 60 20.05 -5.48 13.24
C ARG A 60 19.02 -6.54 13.67
N SER A 61 19.31 -7.29 14.71
CA SER A 61 18.42 -8.31 15.23
C SER A 61 17.37 -7.74 16.20
N LEU A 62 16.25 -8.44 16.36
CA LEU A 62 15.27 -8.11 17.41
C LEU A 62 15.86 -8.22 18.81
N SER A 63 16.81 -9.13 19.03
CA SER A 63 17.49 -9.29 20.32
C SER A 63 18.20 -8.02 20.75
N THR A 64 18.83 -7.30 19.82
CA THR A 64 19.52 -6.03 20.09
C THR A 64 18.56 -4.97 20.62
N VAL A 65 17.33 -4.89 20.07
CA VAL A 65 16.31 -3.95 20.55
C VAL A 65 15.95 -4.21 22.00
N PHE A 66 15.73 -5.48 22.39
CA PHE A 66 15.37 -5.84 23.76
C PHE A 66 16.55 -5.72 24.72
N THR A 67 17.78 -6.03 24.28
CA THR A 67 18.99 -5.86 25.07
C THR A 67 19.23 -4.39 25.43
N HIS A 68 18.91 -3.47 24.51
CA HIS A 68 19.07 -2.02 24.68
C HIS A 68 17.76 -1.29 25.04
N GLN A 69 16.78 -1.98 25.66
CA GLN A 69 15.53 -1.36 26.10
C GLN A 69 15.75 -0.17 27.04
N SER A 70 16.75 -0.27 27.94
CA SER A 70 17.09 0.82 28.88
C SER A 70 17.52 2.10 28.13
N GLU A 71 18.36 1.94 27.13
CA GLU A 71 18.86 3.05 26.28
C GLU A 71 17.73 3.65 25.45
N LEU A 72 16.83 2.83 24.90
CA LEU A 72 15.66 3.29 24.19
C LEU A 72 14.73 4.12 25.10
N THR A 73 14.45 3.63 26.31
CA THR A 73 13.62 4.34 27.29
C THR A 73 14.25 5.67 27.69
N LYS A 74 15.56 5.68 28.02
CA LYS A 74 16.28 6.91 28.37
C LYS A 74 16.34 7.91 27.20
N THR A 75 16.46 7.43 25.97
CA THR A 75 16.41 8.28 24.78
C THR A 75 15.04 8.92 24.63
N ALA A 76 13.95 8.14 24.80
CA ALA A 76 12.59 8.64 24.72
C ALA A 76 12.28 9.68 25.83
N GLU A 77 12.70 9.42 27.06
CA GLU A 77 12.59 10.34 28.20
C GLU A 77 13.40 11.62 27.96
N GLY A 78 14.63 11.48 27.46
CA GLY A 78 15.50 12.62 27.13
C GLY A 78 14.94 13.49 26.01
N LEU A 79 14.37 12.88 24.97
CA LEU A 79 13.68 13.61 23.88
C LEU A 79 12.45 14.35 24.38
N ALA A 80 11.63 13.72 25.23
CA ALA A 80 10.47 14.36 25.82
C ALA A 80 10.86 15.56 26.73
N ALA A 81 11.90 15.39 27.56
CA ALA A 81 12.41 16.48 28.38
C ALA A 81 12.98 17.62 27.52
N LEU A 82 13.67 17.30 26.43
CA LEU A 82 14.19 18.31 25.51
C LEU A 82 13.07 19.05 24.77
N GLU A 83 12.02 18.35 24.35
CA GLU A 83 10.83 18.94 23.77
C GLU A 83 10.16 19.93 24.74
N GLU A 84 9.92 19.52 25.99
CA GLU A 84 9.32 20.39 27.02
C GLU A 84 10.14 21.68 27.23
N GLU A 85 11.47 21.57 27.21
CA GLU A 85 12.35 22.75 27.35
C GLU A 85 12.38 23.65 26.09
N VAL A 86 12.24 23.06 24.89
CA VAL A 86 12.32 23.78 23.61
C VAL A 86 10.95 24.34 23.16
N ALA A 87 9.84 23.67 23.48
CA ALA A 87 8.51 24.05 23.06
C ALA A 87 8.15 25.53 23.32
N PRO A 88 8.46 26.14 24.49
CA PRO A 88 8.20 27.56 24.74
C PRO A 88 9.03 28.51 23.86
N LEU A 89 10.13 28.04 23.28
CA LEU A 89 11.00 28.80 22.39
C LEU A 89 10.54 28.73 20.93
N ALA A 90 9.65 27.81 20.57
CA ALA A 90 9.21 27.57 19.19
C ALA A 90 8.72 28.84 18.46
N PRO A 91 7.92 29.76 19.05
CA PRO A 91 7.49 30.98 18.37
C PRO A 91 8.65 31.93 18.04
N PHE A 92 9.72 31.89 18.82
CA PHE A 92 10.95 32.67 18.57
C PHE A 92 11.81 32.00 17.51
N LEU A 93 12.03 30.69 17.62
CA LEU A 93 12.86 29.91 16.69
C LEU A 93 12.30 29.97 15.27
N ARG A 94 10.97 29.91 15.09
CA ARG A 94 10.32 30.04 13.78
C ARG A 94 10.62 31.36 13.06
N LYS A 95 10.92 32.45 13.80
CA LYS A 95 11.28 33.72 13.22
C LYS A 95 12.72 33.78 12.67
N LEU A 96 13.51 32.74 12.94
CA LEU A 96 14.88 32.62 12.45
C LEU A 96 14.95 32.00 11.05
N ASP A 97 13.81 31.52 10.51
CA ASP A 97 13.75 30.95 9.17
C ASP A 97 14.26 31.94 8.12
N GLY A 98 15.28 31.54 7.37
CA GLY A 98 15.91 32.36 6.34
C GLY A 98 16.81 33.52 6.85
N VAL A 99 17.01 33.68 8.16
CA VAL A 99 17.82 34.77 8.74
C VAL A 99 19.32 34.40 8.77
N THR A 100 19.67 33.14 8.95
CA THR A 100 21.05 32.62 8.98
C THR A 100 21.14 31.30 8.26
N ASP A 101 22.34 30.81 7.97
CA ASP A 101 22.58 29.47 7.39
C ASP A 101 21.97 28.33 8.20
N TYR A 102 21.83 28.53 9.53
CA TYR A 102 21.19 27.60 10.46
C TYR A 102 19.76 27.98 10.83
N GLY A 103 19.24 29.09 10.28
CA GLY A 103 17.93 29.63 10.64
C GLY A 103 16.78 28.65 10.40
N SER A 104 16.78 28.01 9.25
CA SER A 104 15.77 26.99 8.90
C SER A 104 15.88 25.75 9.79
N THR A 105 17.10 25.30 10.11
CA THR A 105 17.32 24.20 11.07
C THR A 105 16.70 24.51 12.43
N LEU A 106 16.94 25.70 12.95
CA LEU A 106 16.40 26.15 14.24
C LEU A 106 14.88 26.35 14.21
N ALA A 107 14.35 26.84 13.09
CA ALA A 107 12.92 27.09 12.91
C ALA A 107 12.10 25.79 12.93
N TYR A 108 12.60 24.72 12.33
CA TYR A 108 11.94 23.42 12.27
C TYR A 108 12.32 22.48 13.43
N ALA A 109 13.39 22.78 14.20
CA ALA A 109 13.84 21.93 15.31
C ALA A 109 12.75 21.59 16.33
N PRO A 110 11.85 22.50 16.77
CA PRO A 110 10.78 22.15 17.70
C PRO A 110 9.82 21.08 17.14
N GLU A 111 9.46 21.18 15.85
CA GLU A 111 8.54 20.27 15.20
C GLU A 111 9.16 18.86 15.04
N PHE A 112 10.41 18.79 14.58
CA PHE A 112 11.17 17.54 14.54
C PHE A 112 11.31 16.90 15.91
N LEU A 113 11.56 17.72 16.93
CA LEU A 113 11.74 17.23 18.28
C LEU A 113 10.45 16.63 18.86
N THR A 114 9.31 17.28 18.62
CA THR A 114 7.99 16.75 18.99
C THR A 114 7.73 15.40 18.33
N ILE A 115 7.97 15.28 17.02
CA ILE A 115 7.77 14.03 16.29
C ILE A 115 8.75 12.95 16.79
N ALA A 116 10.03 13.28 16.98
CA ALA A 116 11.04 12.34 17.46
C ALA A 116 10.74 11.84 18.87
N ALA A 117 10.31 12.74 19.77
CA ALA A 117 9.90 12.39 21.13
C ALA A 117 8.70 11.44 21.10
N GLU A 118 7.68 11.75 20.32
CA GLU A 118 6.47 10.94 20.18
C GLU A 118 6.79 9.54 19.62
N MET A 119 7.54 9.45 18.52
CA MET A 119 7.93 8.17 17.93
C MET A 119 8.79 7.32 18.87
N SER A 120 9.73 7.94 19.59
CA SER A 120 10.58 7.25 20.56
C SER A 120 9.77 6.72 21.75
N GLN A 121 8.80 7.48 22.25
CA GLN A 121 7.90 7.05 23.31
C GLN A 121 7.01 5.89 22.87
N ILE A 122 6.49 5.91 21.65
CA ILE A 122 5.69 4.82 21.08
C ILE A 122 6.54 3.55 21.00
N ALA A 123 7.78 3.66 20.51
CA ALA A 123 8.71 2.53 20.43
C ALA A 123 9.04 1.98 21.82
N ALA A 124 9.39 2.84 22.78
CA ALA A 124 9.71 2.43 24.15
C ALA A 124 8.51 1.75 24.84
N GLN A 125 7.30 2.29 24.67
CA GLN A 125 6.09 1.70 25.23
C GLN A 125 5.75 0.36 24.56
N GLY A 126 5.88 0.25 23.24
CA GLY A 126 5.71 -1.01 22.52
C GLY A 126 6.68 -2.09 22.97
N VAL A 127 7.96 -1.75 23.13
CA VAL A 127 8.97 -2.67 23.68
C VAL A 127 8.64 -3.05 25.14
N ALA A 128 8.22 -2.10 25.96
CA ALA A 128 7.88 -2.35 27.36
C ALA A 128 6.70 -3.31 27.54
N LEU A 129 5.74 -3.34 26.61
CA LEU A 129 4.63 -4.31 26.62
C LEU A 129 5.12 -5.75 26.41
N VAL A 130 6.20 -5.93 25.67
CA VAL A 130 6.70 -7.24 25.23
C VAL A 130 7.85 -7.73 26.10
N ALA A 131 8.73 -6.83 26.53
CA ALA A 131 9.97 -7.14 27.25
C ALA A 131 9.82 -8.07 28.47
N PRO A 132 8.76 -7.98 29.31
CA PRO A 132 8.60 -8.90 30.45
C PRO A 132 8.46 -10.38 30.08
N ALA A 133 8.06 -10.67 28.84
CA ALA A 133 7.91 -12.03 28.34
C ALA A 133 9.19 -12.59 27.69
N ILE A 134 10.21 -11.77 27.49
CA ILE A 134 11.45 -12.17 26.79
C ILE A 134 12.42 -12.84 27.76
N PRO A 135 12.82 -14.11 27.53
CA PRO A 135 13.85 -14.77 28.33
C PRO A 135 15.22 -14.12 28.13
N SER A 136 16.01 -13.97 29.20
CA SER A 136 17.31 -13.28 29.19
C SER A 136 18.36 -13.89 28.24
N ASN A 137 18.20 -15.16 27.82
CA ASN A 137 19.12 -15.89 26.97
C ASN A 137 18.37 -16.58 25.81
N ALA A 138 17.32 -15.93 25.28
CA ALA A 138 16.54 -16.49 24.17
C ALA A 138 17.37 -16.51 22.88
N ASP A 139 17.43 -17.66 22.21
CA ASP A 139 17.84 -17.70 20.82
C ASP A 139 16.78 -17.04 19.91
N SER A 140 17.07 -16.88 18.64
CA SER A 140 16.18 -16.15 17.73
C SER A 140 14.77 -16.77 17.62
N ASP A 141 14.66 -18.09 17.71
CA ASP A 141 13.37 -18.81 17.62
C ASP A 141 12.57 -18.65 18.92
N ALA A 142 13.21 -18.79 20.07
CA ALA A 142 12.61 -18.57 21.38
C ALA A 142 12.18 -17.10 21.56
N LEU A 143 13.00 -16.16 21.09
CA LEU A 143 12.68 -14.73 21.09
C LEU A 143 11.42 -14.43 20.26
N LEU A 144 11.36 -14.93 19.03
CA LEU A 144 10.19 -14.75 18.17
C LEU A 144 8.92 -15.33 18.84
N GLY A 145 9.02 -16.54 19.38
CA GLY A 145 7.92 -17.19 20.10
C GLY A 145 7.44 -16.37 21.30
N ALA A 146 8.37 -15.84 22.11
CA ALA A 146 8.07 -15.01 23.27
C ALA A 146 7.39 -13.69 22.85
N VAL A 147 7.91 -13.00 21.82
CA VAL A 147 7.30 -11.78 21.27
C VAL A 147 5.89 -12.07 20.80
N MET A 148 5.68 -13.10 19.99
CA MET A 148 4.36 -13.48 19.47
C MET A 148 3.39 -13.79 20.60
N THR A 149 3.83 -14.50 21.62
CA THR A 149 2.99 -14.80 22.80
C THR A 149 2.61 -13.53 23.55
N ALA A 150 3.55 -12.59 23.72
CA ALA A 150 3.34 -11.34 24.44
C ALA A 150 2.36 -10.41 23.75
N ILE A 151 2.39 -10.33 22.39
CA ILE A 151 1.51 -9.43 21.64
C ILE A 151 0.14 -10.05 21.37
N SER A 152 -0.02 -11.37 21.51
CA SER A 152 -1.24 -12.11 21.15
C SER A 152 -2.49 -11.53 21.83
N GLY A 153 -3.45 -11.05 21.04
CA GLY A 153 -4.71 -10.52 21.53
C GLY A 153 -4.64 -9.18 22.27
N GLN A 154 -3.48 -8.54 22.37
CA GLN A 154 -3.26 -7.28 23.10
C GLN A 154 -3.80 -6.03 22.35
N TYR A 155 -4.95 -6.14 21.69
CA TYR A 155 -5.51 -5.06 20.87
C TYR A 155 -5.70 -3.75 21.65
N ASP A 156 -6.20 -3.81 22.90
CA ASP A 156 -6.45 -2.62 23.72
C ASP A 156 -5.17 -1.90 24.14
N ALA A 157 -4.06 -2.62 24.28
CA ALA A 157 -2.76 -2.03 24.62
C ALA A 157 -2.09 -1.38 23.41
N PHE A 158 -2.24 -1.97 22.23
CA PHE A 158 -1.61 -1.48 20.99
C PHE A 158 -2.42 -0.39 20.28
N ALA A 159 -3.76 -0.37 20.41
CA ALA A 159 -4.61 0.60 19.73
C ALA A 159 -4.25 2.08 20.01
N PRO A 160 -4.00 2.53 21.26
CA PRO A 160 -3.59 3.90 21.52
C PRO A 160 -2.21 4.23 20.93
N LEU A 161 -1.28 3.27 20.91
CA LEU A 161 0.04 3.44 20.29
C LEU A 161 -0.07 3.62 18.78
N SER A 162 -0.93 2.83 18.14
CA SER A 162 -1.21 2.93 16.71
C SER A 162 -1.74 4.33 16.34
N VAL A 163 -2.77 4.83 17.05
CA VAL A 163 -3.35 6.16 16.79
C VAL A 163 -2.31 7.28 16.95
N ARG A 164 -1.43 7.16 17.94
CA ARG A 164 -0.33 8.11 18.13
C ARG A 164 0.69 8.02 17.00
N ALA A 165 1.03 6.83 16.56
CA ALA A 165 1.94 6.59 15.44
C ALA A 165 1.40 7.16 14.12
N GLU A 166 0.09 7.02 13.86
CA GLU A 166 -0.58 7.62 12.70
C GLU A 166 -0.44 9.15 12.70
N ARG A 167 -0.73 9.79 13.83
CA ARG A 167 -0.58 11.24 13.97
C ARG A 167 0.86 11.72 13.80
N ALA A 168 1.82 10.97 14.35
CA ALA A 168 3.24 11.29 14.19
C ALA A 168 3.68 11.14 12.72
N ALA A 169 3.18 10.13 12.00
CA ALA A 169 3.44 9.93 10.58
C ALA A 169 2.81 11.04 9.72
N GLU A 170 1.57 11.44 10.02
CA GLU A 170 0.90 12.57 9.34
C GLU A 170 1.66 13.88 9.56
N ALA A 171 2.10 14.15 10.80
CA ALA A 171 2.92 15.32 11.10
C ALA A 171 4.24 15.29 10.34
N LEU A 172 4.91 14.13 10.28
CA LEU A 172 6.15 13.95 9.53
C LEU A 172 5.95 14.17 8.01
N ALA A 173 4.83 13.68 7.46
CA ALA A 173 4.48 13.85 6.05
C ALA A 173 4.13 15.30 5.68
N SER A 174 3.68 16.10 6.65
CA SER A 174 3.35 17.52 6.44
C SER A 174 4.58 18.43 6.32
N ILE A 175 5.77 17.93 6.69
CA ILE A 175 7.01 18.69 6.62
C ILE A 175 7.46 18.80 5.16
N ASP A 176 7.61 20.04 4.67
CA ASP A 176 8.15 20.32 3.34
C ASP A 176 9.68 20.12 3.33
N ALA A 177 10.12 18.97 2.88
CA ALA A 177 11.54 18.61 2.82
C ALA A 177 12.37 19.56 1.96
N SER A 178 11.76 20.26 0.97
CA SER A 178 12.47 21.20 0.10
C SER A 178 12.95 22.48 0.83
N ARG A 179 12.34 22.77 1.98
CA ARG A 179 12.69 23.91 2.84
C ARG A 179 13.70 23.57 3.93
N LEU A 180 14.08 22.30 4.05
CA LEU A 180 14.99 21.84 5.08
C LEU A 180 16.44 21.85 4.59
N PRO A 181 17.41 22.17 5.48
CA PRO A 181 18.81 21.93 5.18
C PRO A 181 19.06 20.42 5.01
N GLU A 182 20.05 20.08 4.18
CA GLU A 182 20.35 18.70 3.78
C GLU A 182 20.59 17.75 4.99
N VAL A 183 21.15 18.30 6.09
CA VAL A 183 21.39 17.58 7.35
C VAL A 183 20.10 17.03 7.99
N LEU A 184 18.95 17.64 7.72
CA LEU A 184 17.62 17.20 8.19
C LEU A 184 16.82 16.52 7.09
N ALA A 185 16.93 16.97 5.85
CA ALA A 185 16.21 16.43 4.70
C ALA A 185 16.57 14.95 4.42
N GLY A 186 17.87 14.59 4.52
CA GLY A 186 18.34 13.23 4.31
C GLY A 186 17.73 12.22 5.30
N PRO A 187 17.90 12.38 6.63
CA PRO A 187 17.26 11.52 7.63
C PRO A 187 15.72 11.49 7.53
N LEU A 188 15.08 12.62 7.20
CA LEU A 188 13.64 12.68 7.00
C LEU A 188 13.21 11.75 5.85
N ALA A 189 13.87 11.85 4.70
CA ALA A 189 13.57 11.03 3.53
C ALA A 189 13.78 9.53 3.79
N GLU A 190 14.73 9.16 4.67
CA GLU A 190 14.96 7.77 5.09
C GLU A 190 13.86 7.25 6.03
N ILE A 191 13.36 8.06 6.95
CA ILE A 191 12.42 7.63 8.00
C ILE A 191 10.97 7.71 7.54
N GLN A 192 10.61 8.74 6.79
CA GLN A 192 9.24 9.02 6.34
C GLN A 192 8.52 7.80 5.72
N PRO A 193 9.16 7.01 4.82
CA PRO A 193 8.53 5.82 4.26
C PRO A 193 8.15 4.74 5.29
N TYR A 194 8.84 4.66 6.41
CA TYR A 194 8.57 3.68 7.46
C TYR A 194 7.58 4.16 8.51
N ALA A 195 7.53 5.48 8.74
CA ALA A 195 6.60 6.09 9.69
C ALA A 195 5.15 5.79 9.35
N GLU A 196 4.79 5.82 8.05
CA GLU A 196 3.45 5.51 7.54
C GLU A 196 2.97 4.10 7.92
N PHE A 197 3.90 3.14 8.13
CA PHE A 197 3.61 1.74 8.47
C PHE A 197 3.56 1.47 9.96
N MET A 198 4.05 2.37 10.78
CA MET A 198 4.14 2.14 12.22
C MET A 198 2.74 2.02 12.85
N GLY A 199 1.81 2.90 12.48
CA GLY A 199 0.41 2.82 12.91
C GLY A 199 -0.27 1.51 12.50
N PRO A 200 -0.34 1.19 11.19
CA PRO A 200 -0.86 -0.08 10.69
C PRO A 200 -0.23 -1.30 11.33
N GLY A 201 1.11 -1.31 11.44
CA GLY A 201 1.86 -2.40 12.04
C GLY A 201 1.47 -2.66 13.49
N LEU A 202 1.38 -1.61 14.30
CA LEU A 202 0.94 -1.71 15.69
C LEU A 202 -0.51 -2.19 15.82
N GLN A 203 -1.38 -1.86 14.89
CA GLN A 203 -2.78 -2.29 14.90
C GLN A 203 -2.95 -3.77 14.54
N ILE A 204 -2.16 -4.28 13.62
CA ILE A 204 -2.19 -5.68 13.16
C ILE A 204 -1.39 -6.58 14.09
N ALA A 205 -0.36 -6.05 14.78
CA ALA A 205 0.56 -6.81 15.62
C ALA A 205 -0.14 -7.83 16.56
N PRO A 206 -1.22 -7.48 17.28
CA PRO A 206 -1.90 -8.43 18.16
C PRO A 206 -2.53 -9.64 17.46
N GLY A 207 -2.81 -9.55 16.16
CA GLY A 207 -3.33 -10.63 15.32
C GLY A 207 -2.26 -11.44 14.59
N LEU A 208 -1.00 -10.95 14.55
CA LEU A 208 0.09 -11.64 13.88
C LEU A 208 0.32 -13.08 14.38
N PRO A 209 0.19 -13.39 15.69
CA PRO A 209 0.36 -14.75 16.16
C PRO A 209 -0.58 -15.75 15.49
N ASP A 210 -1.85 -15.41 15.30
CA ASP A 210 -2.80 -16.26 14.59
C ASP A 210 -2.43 -16.36 13.11
N LEU A 211 -2.12 -15.25 12.46
CA LEU A 211 -1.71 -15.22 11.05
C LEU A 211 -0.43 -16.03 10.78
N LEU A 212 0.46 -16.13 11.78
CA LEU A 212 1.70 -16.90 11.70
C LEU A 212 1.54 -18.33 12.24
N GLY A 213 0.33 -18.77 12.54
CA GLY A 213 0.05 -20.14 12.98
C GLY A 213 0.63 -20.47 14.35
N MET A 214 0.79 -19.48 15.25
CA MET A 214 1.30 -19.74 16.62
C MET A 214 0.32 -20.54 17.47
N ASN A 215 -0.99 -20.35 17.23
CA ASN A 215 -2.07 -21.02 17.95
C ASN A 215 -2.63 -22.26 17.20
N GLY A 216 -1.98 -22.67 16.12
CA GLY A 216 -2.35 -23.80 15.26
C GLY A 216 -2.09 -23.48 13.78
N PRO A 217 -2.13 -24.49 12.88
CA PRO A 217 -1.86 -24.27 11.48
C PRO A 217 -2.77 -23.21 10.87
N TYR A 218 -2.19 -22.25 10.16
CA TYR A 218 -2.90 -21.21 9.43
C TYR A 218 -2.62 -21.38 7.92
N THR A 219 -3.67 -21.62 7.15
CA THR A 219 -3.54 -21.92 5.73
C THR A 219 -4.01 -20.76 4.89
N TYR A 220 -3.14 -20.30 3.99
CA TYR A 220 -3.42 -19.30 2.98
C TYR A 220 -3.63 -19.95 1.62
N LEU A 221 -4.60 -19.40 0.87
CA LEU A 221 -4.73 -19.61 -0.56
C LEU A 221 -4.03 -18.45 -1.27
N VAL A 222 -2.93 -18.71 -1.94
CA VAL A 222 -2.17 -17.73 -2.70
C VAL A 222 -2.62 -17.79 -4.16
N LEU A 223 -3.10 -16.67 -4.69
CA LEU A 223 -3.58 -16.55 -6.07
C LEU A 223 -2.55 -15.75 -6.88
N LEU A 224 -1.89 -16.44 -7.80
CA LEU A 224 -0.97 -15.79 -8.74
C LEU A 224 -1.78 -15.24 -9.90
N GLN A 225 -1.77 -13.91 -10.05
CA GLN A 225 -2.55 -13.19 -11.05
C GLN A 225 -1.65 -12.68 -12.18
N ASN A 226 -2.03 -12.98 -13.41
CA ASN A 226 -1.36 -12.43 -14.58
C ASN A 226 -2.05 -11.12 -15.01
N ASN A 227 -1.47 -10.00 -14.63
CA ASN A 227 -1.99 -8.68 -14.93
C ASN A 227 -1.80 -8.23 -16.40
N HIS A 228 -1.14 -9.04 -17.22
CA HIS A 228 -1.17 -8.88 -18.68
C HIS A 228 -2.50 -9.35 -19.32
N GLU A 229 -3.39 -9.95 -18.51
CA GLU A 229 -4.79 -10.28 -18.80
C GLU A 229 -5.64 -9.81 -17.62
N LEU A 230 -6.04 -8.55 -17.64
CA LEU A 230 -6.70 -7.91 -16.48
C LEU A 230 -8.01 -8.61 -16.08
N ARG A 231 -8.24 -8.69 -14.79
CA ARG A 231 -9.49 -9.02 -14.12
C ARG A 231 -9.69 -8.03 -12.97
N GLY A 232 -10.83 -8.07 -12.33
CA GLY A 232 -11.23 -7.12 -11.28
C GLY A 232 -10.17 -6.86 -10.22
N THR A 233 -9.59 -7.90 -9.63
CA THR A 233 -8.59 -7.78 -8.55
C THR A 233 -7.14 -7.73 -9.02
N GLY A 234 -6.88 -7.58 -10.32
CA GLY A 234 -5.53 -7.37 -10.84
C GLY A 234 -5.18 -8.15 -12.10
N GLY A 235 -5.59 -9.41 -12.22
CA GLY A 235 -5.29 -10.22 -13.38
C GLY A 235 -5.97 -11.58 -13.36
N PHE A 236 -5.90 -12.29 -14.47
CA PHE A 236 -6.38 -13.67 -14.58
C PHE A 236 -5.65 -14.55 -13.55
N ILE A 237 -6.41 -15.33 -12.75
CA ILE A 237 -5.84 -16.25 -11.78
C ILE A 237 -5.19 -17.41 -12.54
N THR A 238 -3.87 -17.34 -12.69
CA THR A 238 -3.10 -18.29 -13.49
C THR A 238 -2.54 -19.46 -12.68
N GLY A 239 -2.29 -19.22 -11.39
CA GLY A 239 -1.77 -20.24 -10.47
C GLY A 239 -2.43 -20.12 -9.10
N VAL A 240 -2.51 -21.23 -8.41
CA VAL A 240 -3.11 -21.36 -7.08
C VAL A 240 -2.11 -22.05 -6.16
N GLY A 241 -1.81 -21.46 -5.03
CA GLY A 241 -0.89 -22.01 -4.03
C GLY A 241 -1.59 -22.22 -2.70
N GLN A 242 -1.41 -23.37 -2.09
CA GLN A 242 -1.73 -23.61 -0.69
C GLN A 242 -0.48 -23.45 0.16
N VAL A 243 -0.47 -22.48 1.06
CA VAL A 243 0.65 -22.19 1.96
C VAL A 243 0.15 -22.35 3.39
N THR A 244 0.68 -23.32 4.13
CA THR A 244 0.38 -23.50 5.55
C THR A 244 1.55 -23.02 6.39
N VAL A 245 1.24 -22.16 7.34
CA VAL A 245 2.20 -21.64 8.33
C VAL A 245 1.84 -22.21 9.71
N GLU A 246 2.83 -22.72 10.42
CA GLU A 246 2.70 -23.21 11.78
C GLU A 246 3.92 -22.75 12.58
N ARG A 247 3.67 -22.10 13.73
CA ARG A 247 4.71 -21.55 14.60
C ARG A 247 5.71 -20.65 13.85
N GLY A 248 5.19 -19.80 12.96
CA GLY A 248 5.99 -18.90 12.14
C GLY A 248 6.78 -19.56 11.01
N ARG A 249 6.59 -20.86 10.76
CA ARG A 249 7.30 -21.62 9.73
C ARG A 249 6.34 -22.14 8.67
N VAL A 250 6.72 -22.03 7.40
CA VAL A 250 5.97 -22.64 6.32
C VAL A 250 6.17 -24.16 6.39
N THR A 251 5.08 -24.90 6.67
CA THR A 251 5.06 -26.36 6.78
C THR A 251 4.53 -27.04 5.52
N LYS A 252 3.71 -26.32 4.73
CA LYS A 252 3.23 -26.79 3.42
C LYS A 252 3.35 -25.65 2.41
N LEU A 253 3.84 -26.00 1.24
CA LEU A 253 3.93 -25.11 0.06
C LEU A 253 3.60 -25.96 -1.17
N ASP A 254 2.43 -25.75 -1.74
CA ASP A 254 1.91 -26.53 -2.86
C ASP A 254 1.29 -25.58 -3.88
N PHE A 255 1.83 -25.52 -5.09
CA PHE A 255 1.34 -24.66 -6.18
C PHE A 255 0.94 -25.49 -7.38
N SER A 256 -0.14 -25.08 -8.03
CA SER A 256 -0.67 -25.73 -9.23
C SER A 256 -1.22 -24.70 -10.22
N ASP A 257 -1.47 -25.16 -11.44
CA ASP A 257 -2.27 -24.41 -12.41
C ASP A 257 -3.70 -24.23 -11.88
N SER A 258 -4.28 -23.05 -12.06
CA SER A 258 -5.66 -22.78 -11.64
C SER A 258 -6.69 -23.72 -12.30
N TYR A 259 -6.42 -24.20 -13.51
CA TYR A 259 -7.28 -25.20 -14.18
C TYR A 259 -7.28 -26.56 -13.49
N ALA A 260 -6.20 -26.91 -12.78
CA ALA A 260 -6.10 -28.18 -12.04
C ALA A 260 -6.92 -28.17 -10.74
N VAL A 261 -7.33 -27.00 -10.26
CA VAL A 261 -8.16 -26.83 -9.06
C VAL A 261 -9.65 -26.97 -9.38
N ASP A 262 -10.07 -26.58 -10.59
CA ASP A 262 -11.47 -26.60 -11.01
C ASP A 262 -12.00 -28.04 -11.10
N ASN A 263 -13.03 -28.37 -10.33
CA ASN A 263 -13.65 -29.69 -10.31
C ASN A 263 -14.95 -29.69 -11.11
N HIS A 264 -14.91 -30.20 -12.34
CA HIS A 264 -16.07 -30.28 -13.22
C HIS A 264 -17.14 -31.28 -12.79
N ALA A 265 -16.88 -32.08 -11.74
CA ALA A 265 -17.83 -33.04 -11.21
C ALA A 265 -18.79 -32.47 -10.16
N VAL A 266 -18.57 -31.22 -9.74
CA VAL A 266 -19.44 -30.53 -8.77
C VAL A 266 -20.16 -29.34 -9.43
N ASP A 267 -21.29 -28.93 -8.87
CA ASP A 267 -22.07 -27.81 -9.39
C ASP A 267 -21.35 -26.48 -9.16
N HIS A 268 -21.33 -25.63 -10.18
CA HIS A 268 -20.80 -24.27 -10.13
C HIS A 268 -21.90 -23.25 -10.34
N PRO A 269 -21.79 -22.05 -9.73
CA PRO A 269 -22.76 -20.98 -9.98
C PRO A 269 -22.62 -20.46 -11.41
N PRO A 270 -23.67 -19.80 -11.94
CA PRO A 270 -23.56 -19.14 -13.23
C PRO A 270 -22.49 -18.04 -13.19
N ALA A 271 -21.74 -17.91 -14.28
CA ALA A 271 -20.76 -16.84 -14.43
C ALA A 271 -21.44 -15.47 -14.55
N PRO A 272 -20.73 -14.38 -14.21
CA PRO A 272 -21.19 -13.02 -14.54
C PRO A 272 -21.61 -12.89 -16.00
N ALA A 273 -22.70 -12.16 -16.27
CA ALA A 273 -23.32 -12.09 -17.59
C ALA A 273 -22.35 -11.70 -18.71
N ALA A 274 -21.35 -10.84 -18.42
CA ALA A 274 -20.34 -10.47 -19.40
C ALA A 274 -19.40 -11.66 -19.75
N LEU A 275 -18.99 -12.47 -18.76
CA LEU A 275 -18.19 -13.68 -19.01
C LEU A 275 -18.99 -14.70 -19.83
N ALA A 276 -20.25 -14.93 -19.48
CA ALA A 276 -21.13 -15.85 -20.21
C ALA A 276 -21.35 -15.38 -21.64
N LYS A 277 -21.64 -14.08 -21.85
CA LYS A 277 -21.93 -13.53 -23.17
C LYS A 277 -20.69 -13.48 -24.08
N TYR A 278 -19.57 -12.94 -23.60
CA TYR A 278 -18.42 -12.60 -24.45
C TYR A 278 -17.33 -13.68 -24.43
N MET A 279 -17.10 -14.37 -23.31
CA MET A 279 -16.14 -15.49 -23.23
C MET A 279 -16.76 -16.87 -23.44
N LYS A 280 -18.10 -16.96 -23.48
CA LYS A 280 -18.85 -18.22 -23.51
C LYS A 280 -18.57 -19.11 -22.27
N ALA A 281 -18.32 -18.47 -21.15
CA ALA A 281 -18.10 -19.10 -19.87
C ALA A 281 -19.42 -19.10 -19.08
N ASP A 282 -20.22 -20.14 -19.22
CA ASP A 282 -21.55 -20.22 -18.59
C ASP A 282 -21.47 -20.43 -17.07
N LEU A 283 -20.44 -21.12 -16.59
CA LEU A 283 -20.20 -21.43 -15.18
C LEU A 283 -19.01 -20.64 -14.64
N LEU A 284 -19.10 -20.23 -13.38
CA LEU A 284 -18.03 -19.52 -12.70
C LEU A 284 -17.08 -20.52 -12.01
N PHE A 285 -15.87 -20.61 -12.52
CA PHE A 285 -14.76 -21.35 -11.92
C PHE A 285 -13.84 -20.43 -11.13
N LEU A 286 -13.00 -21.05 -10.27
CA LEU A 286 -12.07 -20.30 -9.41
C LEU A 286 -11.18 -19.34 -10.20
N ARG A 287 -10.69 -19.75 -11.37
CA ARG A 287 -9.80 -18.94 -12.23
C ARG A 287 -10.39 -17.60 -12.68
N ASP A 288 -11.72 -17.43 -12.69
CA ASP A 288 -12.44 -16.21 -13.06
C ASP A 288 -13.26 -15.60 -11.90
N ALA A 289 -13.12 -16.15 -10.67
CA ALA A 289 -13.91 -15.74 -9.50
C ALA A 289 -13.52 -14.36 -8.95
N ASN A 290 -12.45 -13.75 -9.47
CA ASN A 290 -12.01 -12.40 -9.17
C ASN A 290 -12.60 -11.34 -10.12
N TRP A 291 -13.85 -11.53 -10.54
CA TRP A 291 -14.60 -10.58 -11.37
C TRP A 291 -14.83 -9.24 -10.66
N SER A 292 -15.20 -9.24 -9.38
CA SER A 292 -15.32 -8.02 -8.58
C SER A 292 -13.94 -7.40 -8.33
N PRO A 293 -13.76 -6.07 -8.46
CA PRO A 293 -12.51 -5.40 -8.09
C PRO A 293 -12.33 -5.27 -6.57
N ASP A 294 -13.38 -5.53 -5.81
CA ASP A 294 -13.36 -5.60 -4.35
C ASP A 294 -12.90 -6.99 -3.91
N LEU A 295 -11.63 -7.13 -3.51
CA LEU A 295 -11.12 -8.45 -3.13
C LEU A 295 -11.91 -9.09 -1.98
N PRO A 296 -12.38 -8.38 -0.93
CA PRO A 296 -13.20 -9.00 0.10
C PRO A 296 -14.48 -9.67 -0.45
N THR A 297 -15.08 -9.12 -1.51
CA THR A 297 -16.21 -9.72 -2.21
C THR A 297 -15.78 -10.92 -3.04
N SER A 298 -14.73 -10.79 -3.83
CA SER A 298 -14.16 -11.89 -4.63
C SER A 298 -13.64 -13.03 -3.75
N ALA A 299 -12.99 -12.72 -2.62
CA ALA A 299 -12.43 -13.69 -1.70
C ALA A 299 -13.49 -14.64 -1.12
N ARG A 300 -14.68 -14.14 -0.77
CA ARG A 300 -15.78 -15.00 -0.29
C ARG A 300 -16.26 -15.99 -1.36
N ILE A 301 -16.28 -15.54 -2.62
CA ILE A 301 -16.65 -16.40 -3.76
C ILE A 301 -15.55 -17.45 -3.99
N ILE A 302 -14.29 -17.01 -4.04
CA ILE A 302 -13.11 -17.87 -4.22
C ILE A 302 -13.04 -18.92 -3.11
N ASP A 303 -13.21 -18.52 -1.87
CA ASP A 303 -13.21 -19.42 -0.71
C ASP A 303 -14.30 -20.49 -0.81
N THR A 304 -15.51 -20.09 -1.24
CA THR A 304 -16.63 -21.02 -1.46
C THR A 304 -16.34 -22.00 -2.59
N LEU A 305 -15.81 -21.53 -3.73
CA LEU A 305 -15.47 -22.36 -4.88
C LEU A 305 -14.31 -23.31 -4.52
N TYR A 306 -13.24 -22.80 -3.92
CA TYR A 306 -12.10 -23.60 -3.51
C TYR A 306 -12.49 -24.74 -2.55
N SER A 307 -13.32 -24.40 -1.55
CA SER A 307 -13.81 -25.40 -0.60
C SER A 307 -14.70 -26.46 -1.27
N ARG A 308 -15.52 -26.06 -2.25
CA ARG A 308 -16.38 -26.96 -3.02
C ARG A 308 -15.57 -27.89 -3.92
N ASP A 309 -14.59 -27.34 -4.62
CA ASP A 309 -13.80 -28.08 -5.61
C ASP A 309 -12.80 -29.04 -4.98
N THR A 310 -12.22 -28.67 -3.84
CA THR A 310 -11.13 -29.40 -3.20
C THR A 310 -11.52 -30.09 -1.89
N GLY A 311 -12.64 -29.74 -1.29
CA GLY A 311 -13.02 -30.18 0.07
C GLY A 311 -12.18 -29.53 1.18
N GLN A 312 -11.33 -28.56 0.86
CA GLN A 312 -10.40 -27.90 1.80
C GLN A 312 -10.90 -26.51 2.16
N THR A 313 -10.54 -26.05 3.35
CA THR A 313 -10.81 -24.69 3.83
C THR A 313 -9.52 -23.93 4.06
N VAL A 314 -9.55 -22.60 3.90
CA VAL A 314 -8.40 -21.72 4.14
C VAL A 314 -8.75 -20.64 5.16
N ASN A 315 -7.75 -20.11 5.83
CA ASN A 315 -7.89 -19.04 6.81
C ASN A 315 -7.76 -17.63 6.19
N GLY A 316 -7.05 -17.54 5.06
CA GLY A 316 -6.85 -16.29 4.34
C GLY A 316 -6.59 -16.52 2.87
N ILE A 317 -6.74 -15.46 2.09
CA ILE A 317 -6.46 -15.40 0.65
C ILE A 317 -5.48 -14.27 0.40
N VAL A 318 -4.41 -14.57 -0.34
CA VAL A 318 -3.40 -13.60 -0.76
C VAL A 318 -3.37 -13.56 -2.27
N THR A 319 -3.56 -12.41 -2.88
CA THR A 319 -3.34 -12.23 -4.32
C THR A 319 -1.99 -11.61 -4.57
N MET A 320 -1.32 -12.03 -5.61
CA MET A 320 -0.02 -11.52 -6.06
C MET A 320 -0.01 -11.42 -7.58
N ASP A 321 0.38 -10.27 -8.11
CA ASP A 321 0.61 -10.08 -9.53
C ASP A 321 2.11 -10.17 -9.91
N LEU A 322 2.43 -9.99 -11.19
CA LEU A 322 3.81 -10.04 -11.67
C LEU A 322 4.71 -8.94 -11.07
N ALA A 323 4.12 -7.77 -10.76
CA ALA A 323 4.86 -6.69 -10.11
C ALA A 323 5.25 -7.05 -8.68
N ALA A 324 4.35 -7.70 -7.93
CA ALA A 324 4.64 -8.20 -6.59
C ALA A 324 5.79 -9.22 -6.60
N VAL A 325 5.77 -10.17 -7.53
CA VAL A 325 6.85 -11.16 -7.69
C VAL A 325 8.18 -10.46 -7.96
N SER A 326 8.21 -9.49 -8.88
CA SER A 326 9.40 -8.70 -9.20
C SER A 326 9.95 -7.95 -7.98
N LEU A 327 9.08 -7.31 -7.20
CA LEU A 327 9.45 -6.58 -5.99
C LEU A 327 10.02 -7.50 -4.91
N ILE A 328 9.38 -8.64 -4.64
CA ILE A 328 9.83 -9.61 -3.63
C ILE A 328 11.18 -10.19 -4.02
N VAL A 329 11.32 -10.69 -5.25
CA VAL A 329 12.59 -11.27 -5.73
C VAL A 329 13.71 -10.22 -5.73
N GLY A 330 13.40 -8.97 -6.13
CA GLY A 330 14.35 -7.86 -6.07
C GLY A 330 14.85 -7.57 -4.65
N ALA A 331 13.96 -7.65 -3.66
CA ALA A 331 14.28 -7.37 -2.27
C ALA A 331 15.07 -8.49 -1.57
N VAL A 332 14.76 -9.75 -1.86
CA VAL A 332 15.50 -10.89 -1.29
C VAL A 332 16.85 -11.11 -1.97
N GLY A 333 17.08 -10.47 -3.13
CA GLY A 333 18.28 -10.59 -3.95
C GLY A 333 18.25 -11.84 -4.85
N PRO A 334 19.33 -12.08 -5.62
CA PRO A 334 19.35 -13.15 -6.59
C PRO A 334 18.99 -14.51 -6.01
N VAL A 335 18.09 -15.24 -6.69
CA VAL A 335 17.60 -16.56 -6.30
C VAL A 335 18.08 -17.58 -7.31
N THR A 336 18.75 -18.64 -6.85
CA THR A 336 19.12 -19.78 -7.69
C THR A 336 17.94 -20.74 -7.75
N VAL A 337 17.43 -20.96 -8.96
CA VAL A 337 16.32 -21.90 -9.21
C VAL A 337 16.87 -23.12 -9.92
N PRO A 338 16.62 -24.35 -9.43
CA PRO A 338 17.03 -25.58 -10.10
C PRO A 338 16.54 -25.62 -11.55
N GLY A 339 17.41 -26.02 -12.46
CA GLY A 339 17.10 -26.08 -13.90
C GLY A 339 17.29 -24.77 -14.67
N LEU A 340 17.72 -23.69 -14.02
CA LEU A 340 18.04 -22.42 -14.67
C LEU A 340 19.53 -22.12 -14.58
N ASP A 341 20.13 -21.71 -15.72
CA ASP A 341 21.55 -21.37 -15.81
C ASP A 341 21.89 -20.03 -15.13
N LYS A 342 20.91 -19.13 -15.00
CA LYS A 342 21.09 -17.79 -14.46
C LYS A 342 20.26 -17.59 -13.22
N PRO A 343 20.75 -16.82 -12.23
CA PRO A 343 19.95 -16.45 -11.07
C PRO A 343 18.74 -15.62 -11.49
N VAL A 344 17.63 -15.86 -10.79
CA VAL A 344 16.40 -15.06 -10.90
C VAL A 344 16.55 -13.80 -10.07
N THR A 345 16.26 -12.66 -10.67
CA THR A 345 16.34 -11.31 -10.07
C THR A 345 15.01 -10.58 -10.25
N GLY A 346 14.78 -9.51 -9.51
CA GLY A 346 13.59 -8.67 -9.71
C GLY A 346 13.49 -8.08 -11.12
N GLN A 347 14.59 -7.94 -11.83
CA GLN A 347 14.62 -7.38 -13.19
C GLN A 347 14.29 -8.41 -14.28
N ASN A 348 14.66 -9.68 -14.10
CA ASN A 348 14.50 -10.70 -15.13
C ASN A 348 13.36 -11.70 -14.87
N VAL A 349 12.76 -11.71 -13.66
CA VAL A 349 11.78 -12.73 -13.27
C VAL A 349 10.53 -12.72 -14.18
N VAL A 350 10.06 -11.55 -14.60
CA VAL A 350 8.87 -11.45 -15.46
C VAL A 350 9.15 -12.03 -16.84
N ASP A 351 10.29 -11.70 -17.44
CA ASP A 351 10.67 -12.22 -18.77
C ASP A 351 10.97 -13.72 -18.69
N LEU A 352 11.58 -14.17 -17.60
CA LEU A 352 11.79 -15.59 -17.34
C LEU A 352 10.45 -16.36 -17.23
N VAL A 353 9.45 -15.82 -16.54
CA VAL A 353 8.11 -16.42 -16.46
C VAL A 353 7.49 -16.55 -17.86
N LYS A 354 7.66 -15.55 -18.72
CA LYS A 354 7.19 -15.61 -20.13
C LYS A 354 7.92 -16.70 -20.92
N GLU A 355 9.24 -16.81 -20.73
CA GLU A 355 10.06 -17.84 -21.39
C GLU A 355 9.68 -19.25 -20.93
N LEU A 356 9.55 -19.46 -19.61
CA LEU A 356 9.19 -20.75 -19.03
C LEU A 356 7.74 -21.17 -19.36
N TRP A 357 6.87 -20.20 -19.62
CA TRP A 357 5.53 -20.48 -20.11
C TRP A 357 5.56 -21.09 -21.52
N ALA A 358 6.47 -20.65 -22.38
CA ALA A 358 6.63 -21.18 -23.73
C ALA A 358 7.46 -22.49 -23.74
N ASN A 359 8.51 -22.55 -22.92
CA ASN A 359 9.48 -23.63 -22.84
C ASN A 359 9.58 -24.13 -21.38
N PRO A 360 8.81 -25.14 -20.99
CA PRO A 360 8.85 -25.70 -19.63
C PRO A 360 10.23 -26.13 -19.19
N LEU A 361 10.49 -26.15 -17.88
CA LEU A 361 11.78 -26.56 -17.31
C LEU A 361 12.12 -28.03 -17.63
N GLY A 362 13.41 -28.30 -17.87
CA GLY A 362 13.92 -29.66 -18.13
C GLY A 362 13.54 -30.17 -19.51
N ASP A 363 13.18 -31.45 -19.59
CA ASP A 363 12.78 -32.12 -20.83
C ASP A 363 11.28 -31.95 -21.13
N GLY A 364 10.66 -30.86 -20.62
CA GLY A 364 9.25 -30.56 -20.82
C GLY A 364 8.91 -30.35 -22.32
N ALA A 365 7.72 -30.81 -22.71
CA ALA A 365 7.24 -30.68 -24.08
C ALA A 365 7.06 -29.22 -24.47
N THR A 366 7.53 -28.82 -25.66
CA THR A 366 7.16 -27.55 -26.27
C THR A 366 5.81 -27.68 -26.99
N VAL A 367 5.17 -26.55 -27.32
CA VAL A 367 3.93 -26.57 -28.11
C VAL A 367 4.10 -27.30 -29.44
N ALA A 368 5.29 -27.15 -30.07
CA ALA A 368 5.61 -27.78 -31.35
C ALA A 368 5.71 -29.30 -31.22
N ASP A 369 6.16 -29.82 -30.06
CA ASP A 369 6.33 -31.25 -29.83
C ASP A 369 5.00 -31.93 -29.48
N ASN A 370 4.27 -31.40 -28.48
CA ASN A 370 3.00 -31.93 -28.00
C ASN A 370 2.20 -30.84 -27.26
N GLN A 371 1.21 -30.25 -27.91
CA GLN A 371 0.39 -29.18 -27.34
C GLN A 371 -0.34 -29.60 -26.05
N GLY A 372 -0.81 -30.84 -25.96
CA GLY A 372 -1.53 -31.33 -24.78
C GLY A 372 -0.61 -31.49 -23.58
N GLU A 373 0.56 -32.05 -23.78
CA GLU A 373 1.58 -32.24 -22.75
C GLU A 373 2.15 -30.89 -22.29
N TRP A 374 2.49 -30.01 -23.24
CA TRP A 374 2.87 -28.62 -22.95
C TRP A 374 1.82 -27.90 -22.08
N PHE A 375 0.55 -28.04 -22.42
CA PHE A 375 -0.53 -27.40 -21.65
C PHE A 375 -0.55 -27.84 -20.19
N GLN A 376 -0.20 -29.10 -19.91
CA GLN A 376 -0.09 -29.62 -18.55
C GLN A 376 1.16 -29.13 -17.83
N GLN A 377 2.30 -29.06 -18.52
CA GLN A 377 3.63 -28.79 -17.94
C GLN A 377 4.02 -27.30 -17.91
N ARG A 378 3.40 -26.45 -18.70
CA ARG A 378 3.79 -25.02 -18.89
C ARG A 378 3.89 -24.19 -17.61
N LYS A 379 3.39 -24.69 -16.48
CA LYS A 379 3.43 -24.01 -15.18
C LYS A 379 4.12 -24.82 -14.08
N ASP A 380 4.76 -25.93 -14.42
CA ASP A 380 5.46 -26.77 -13.45
C ASP A 380 6.67 -26.07 -12.81
N PHE A 381 7.13 -24.98 -13.40
CA PHE A 381 8.16 -24.12 -12.81
C PHE A 381 7.67 -23.36 -11.54
N LEU A 382 6.36 -23.16 -11.37
CA LEU A 382 5.81 -22.36 -10.25
C LEU A 382 6.19 -22.94 -8.87
N PRO A 383 5.99 -24.24 -8.57
CA PRO A 383 6.42 -24.81 -7.30
C PRO A 383 7.92 -24.68 -7.07
N THR A 384 8.73 -24.95 -8.10
CA THR A 384 10.20 -24.88 -8.02
C THR A 384 10.68 -23.46 -7.71
N MET A 385 10.13 -22.46 -8.40
CA MET A 385 10.46 -21.05 -8.17
C MET A 385 10.00 -20.60 -6.77
N ALA A 386 8.77 -20.93 -6.37
CA ALA A 386 8.23 -20.58 -5.05
C ALA A 386 9.08 -21.18 -3.92
N SER A 387 9.49 -22.46 -4.06
CA SER A 387 10.38 -23.13 -3.10
C SER A 387 11.74 -22.43 -3.00
N ALA A 388 12.36 -22.11 -4.14
CA ALA A 388 13.64 -21.42 -4.15
C ALA A 388 13.60 -20.02 -3.50
N ILE A 389 12.54 -19.25 -3.73
CA ILE A 389 12.31 -17.96 -3.07
C ILE A 389 12.13 -18.15 -1.55
N LEU A 390 11.33 -19.15 -1.14
CA LEU A 390 11.13 -19.46 0.27
C LEU A 390 12.42 -19.90 0.97
N ASP A 391 13.24 -20.74 0.33
CA ASP A 391 14.53 -21.17 0.88
C ASP A 391 15.52 -19.98 1.00
N LYS A 392 15.47 -19.04 0.06
CA LYS A 392 16.21 -17.78 0.19
C LYS A 392 15.75 -16.97 1.38
N LEU A 393 14.44 -16.84 1.61
CA LEU A 393 13.87 -16.17 2.77
C LEU A 393 14.25 -16.88 4.08
N LYS A 394 14.15 -18.23 4.15
CA LYS A 394 14.57 -19.02 5.32
C LYS A 394 16.05 -18.88 5.64
N SER A 395 16.90 -18.64 4.65
CA SER A 395 18.33 -18.46 4.85
C SER A 395 18.69 -17.20 5.68
N GLY A 396 17.77 -16.24 5.82
CA GLY A 396 18.00 -14.95 6.47
C GLY A 396 19.03 -14.05 5.76
N ARG A 397 19.53 -14.46 4.59
CA ARG A 397 20.57 -13.72 3.85
C ARG A 397 19.94 -12.71 2.90
N PHE A 398 19.23 -11.74 3.44
CA PHE A 398 18.60 -10.63 2.71
C PHE A 398 18.54 -9.38 3.59
N ASN A 399 18.33 -8.23 2.96
CA ASN A 399 18.14 -6.98 3.68
C ASN A 399 16.68 -6.84 4.12
N ILE A 400 16.40 -6.92 5.42
CA ILE A 400 15.04 -6.83 5.98
C ILE A 400 14.35 -5.52 5.62
N PHE A 401 15.08 -4.41 5.56
CA PHE A 401 14.51 -3.12 5.16
C PHE A 401 14.15 -3.08 3.68
N ALA A 402 14.93 -3.75 2.81
CA ALA A 402 14.56 -3.89 1.41
C ALA A 402 13.27 -4.71 1.25
N VAL A 403 13.11 -5.80 2.01
CA VAL A 403 11.89 -6.62 2.01
C VAL A 403 10.70 -5.83 2.55
N ALA A 404 10.88 -5.09 3.65
CA ALA A 404 9.83 -4.22 4.18
C ALA A 404 9.42 -3.11 3.17
N GLY A 405 10.41 -2.50 2.51
CA GLY A 405 10.18 -1.51 1.46
C GLY A 405 9.44 -2.08 0.26
N ALA A 406 9.82 -3.28 -0.20
CA ALA A 406 9.15 -3.98 -1.30
C ALA A 406 7.69 -4.35 -0.91
N GLY A 407 7.48 -4.84 0.30
CA GLY A 407 6.16 -5.12 0.84
C GLY A 407 5.28 -3.87 0.85
N ARG A 408 5.81 -2.75 1.37
CA ARG A 408 5.13 -1.46 1.32
C ARG A 408 4.74 -1.07 -0.10
N GLN A 409 5.69 -1.13 -1.03
CA GLN A 409 5.44 -0.78 -2.41
C GLN A 409 4.39 -1.69 -3.04
N ALA A 410 4.44 -2.99 -2.77
CA ALA A 410 3.48 -3.97 -3.28
C ALA A 410 2.06 -3.69 -2.76
N PHE A 411 1.87 -3.36 -1.48
CA PHE A 411 0.57 -2.97 -0.93
C PHE A 411 0.08 -1.64 -1.49
N ASN A 412 0.94 -0.62 -1.56
CA ASN A 412 0.58 0.70 -2.09
C ASN A 412 0.22 0.67 -3.58
N GLN A 413 0.80 -0.26 -4.33
CA GLN A 413 0.48 -0.49 -5.73
C GLN A 413 -0.68 -1.49 -5.93
N ARG A 414 -1.21 -2.10 -4.86
CA ARG A 414 -2.17 -3.19 -4.89
C ARG A 414 -1.67 -4.42 -5.67
N ALA A 415 -0.36 -4.57 -5.77
CA ALA A 415 0.26 -5.75 -6.37
C ALA A 415 0.17 -6.99 -5.46
N ILE A 416 0.06 -6.76 -4.13
CA ILE A 416 -0.35 -7.75 -3.12
C ILE A 416 -1.62 -7.24 -2.45
N GLN A 417 -2.57 -8.14 -2.24
CA GLN A 417 -3.79 -7.87 -1.48
C GLN A 417 -4.05 -9.08 -0.57
N VAL A 418 -4.55 -8.83 0.63
CA VAL A 418 -4.74 -9.87 1.65
C VAL A 418 -6.14 -9.81 2.22
N TRP A 419 -6.85 -10.92 2.19
CA TRP A 419 -8.10 -11.10 2.90
C TRP A 419 -7.94 -12.24 3.92
N VAL A 420 -8.50 -12.06 5.12
CA VAL A 420 -8.47 -13.07 6.19
C VAL A 420 -9.86 -13.27 6.80
N ARG A 421 -10.11 -14.44 7.36
CA ARG A 421 -11.38 -14.75 8.04
C ARG A 421 -11.51 -14.03 9.39
N ASP A 422 -10.38 -13.71 10.05
CA ASP A 422 -10.41 -12.97 11.30
C ASP A 422 -10.95 -11.55 11.06
N GLY A 423 -12.13 -11.27 11.59
CA GLY A 423 -12.83 -10.01 11.33
C GLY A 423 -12.10 -8.78 11.87
N ARG A 424 -11.33 -8.90 12.96
CA ARG A 424 -10.59 -7.77 13.55
C ARG A 424 -9.40 -7.41 12.68
N VAL A 425 -8.62 -8.41 12.27
CA VAL A 425 -7.49 -8.20 11.36
C VAL A 425 -7.99 -7.72 10.00
N GLN A 426 -9.07 -8.32 9.47
CA GLN A 426 -9.68 -7.92 8.20
C GLN A 426 -10.12 -6.45 8.20
N GLU A 427 -10.72 -5.96 9.29
CA GLU A 427 -11.11 -4.55 9.42
C GLU A 427 -9.90 -3.62 9.33
N GLN A 428 -8.76 -4.01 9.92
CA GLN A 428 -7.53 -3.21 9.83
C GLN A 428 -6.94 -3.24 8.41
N LEU A 429 -6.89 -4.41 7.78
CA LEU A 429 -6.46 -4.53 6.38
C LEU A 429 -7.32 -3.65 5.46
N HIS A 430 -8.63 -3.62 5.68
CA HIS A 430 -9.57 -2.79 4.92
C HIS A 430 -9.31 -1.29 5.14
N ARG A 431 -9.13 -0.85 6.37
CA ARG A 431 -8.86 0.56 6.72
C ARG A 431 -7.63 1.09 5.97
N TRP A 432 -6.62 0.26 5.80
CA TRP A 432 -5.37 0.61 5.11
C TRP A 432 -5.38 0.31 3.60
N GLY A 433 -6.48 -0.24 3.09
CA GLY A 433 -6.60 -0.62 1.68
C GLY A 433 -5.71 -1.79 1.27
N TRP A 434 -5.17 -2.56 2.24
CA TRP A 434 -4.32 -3.72 2.00
C TRP A 434 -5.11 -4.97 1.62
N ASP A 435 -6.40 -4.97 1.90
CA ASP A 435 -7.32 -6.02 1.49
C ASP A 435 -7.80 -5.89 0.03
N GLY A 436 -7.34 -4.87 -0.69
CA GLY A 436 -7.79 -4.64 -2.06
C GLY A 436 -9.26 -4.25 -2.19
N GLY A 437 -9.91 -3.85 -1.11
CA GLY A 437 -11.29 -3.41 -1.11
C GLY A 437 -11.51 -2.09 -1.84
N LEU A 438 -12.74 -1.86 -2.30
CA LEU A 438 -13.17 -0.55 -2.75
C LEU A 438 -13.45 0.34 -1.54
N LEU A 439 -13.03 1.61 -1.60
CA LEU A 439 -13.11 2.58 -0.52
C LEU A 439 -13.95 3.82 -0.91
N PRO A 440 -15.22 3.64 -1.34
CA PRO A 440 -16.06 4.76 -1.72
C PRO A 440 -16.42 5.60 -0.49
N PRO A 441 -16.16 6.91 -0.50
CA PRO A 441 -16.56 7.81 0.58
C PRO A 441 -18.08 7.99 0.59
N LYS A 442 -18.67 8.26 1.77
CA LYS A 442 -20.12 8.50 1.88
C LYS A 442 -20.56 9.82 1.26
N ASP A 443 -19.77 10.88 1.47
CA ASP A 443 -20.14 12.28 1.16
C ASP A 443 -19.14 12.95 0.19
N ALA A 444 -18.56 12.16 -0.74
CA ALA A 444 -17.68 12.68 -1.77
C ALA A 444 -17.92 11.94 -3.09
N ASP A 445 -17.44 12.52 -4.16
CA ASP A 445 -17.41 11.87 -5.45
C ASP A 445 -16.34 10.76 -5.47
N TYR A 446 -16.62 9.71 -6.22
CA TYR A 446 -15.79 8.52 -6.27
C TYR A 446 -15.68 7.99 -7.68
N LEU A 447 -14.49 7.59 -8.05
CA LEU A 447 -14.22 7.04 -9.36
C LEU A 447 -13.25 5.86 -9.26
N ALA A 448 -13.65 4.70 -9.79
CA ALA A 448 -12.74 3.59 -10.05
C ALA A 448 -13.01 3.01 -11.42
N LEU A 449 -12.01 3.11 -12.32
CA LEU A 449 -12.03 2.48 -13.63
C LEU A 449 -11.53 1.05 -13.48
N VAL A 450 -12.27 0.09 -14.05
CA VAL A 450 -11.98 -1.35 -13.96
C VAL A 450 -12.15 -2.00 -15.33
N ASP A 451 -11.06 -2.45 -15.88
CA ASP A 451 -11.00 -3.22 -17.11
C ASP A 451 -11.08 -4.73 -16.83
N SER A 452 -11.67 -5.47 -17.73
CA SER A 452 -11.65 -6.92 -17.72
C SER A 452 -11.45 -7.42 -19.14
N ASN A 453 -10.25 -7.92 -19.40
CA ASN A 453 -9.87 -8.48 -20.69
C ASN A 453 -10.55 -9.84 -20.90
N LEU A 454 -11.42 -9.94 -21.87
CA LEU A 454 -12.17 -11.15 -22.21
C LEU A 454 -11.62 -11.84 -23.47
N GLY A 455 -10.38 -11.49 -23.87
CA GLY A 455 -9.80 -11.86 -25.15
C GLY A 455 -8.96 -13.13 -25.18
N PHE A 456 -8.77 -13.83 -24.05
CA PHE A 456 -7.83 -14.94 -23.95
C PHE A 456 -6.43 -14.58 -24.46
N ASN A 457 -5.94 -13.39 -24.13
CA ASN A 457 -4.68 -12.83 -24.62
C ASN A 457 -3.92 -12.07 -23.53
N LYS A 458 -2.82 -11.41 -23.91
CA LYS A 458 -1.95 -10.67 -22.98
C LYS A 458 -1.80 -9.20 -23.36
N VAL A 459 -2.79 -8.65 -24.04
CA VAL A 459 -2.78 -7.29 -24.61
C VAL A 459 -2.63 -6.21 -23.54
N ASP A 460 -3.08 -6.45 -22.30
CA ASP A 460 -2.90 -5.50 -21.20
C ASP A 460 -1.43 -5.20 -20.87
N ALA A 461 -0.50 -6.07 -21.29
CA ALA A 461 0.94 -5.84 -21.16
C ALA A 461 1.44 -4.60 -21.93
N VAL A 462 0.74 -4.23 -22.99
CA VAL A 462 1.15 -3.15 -23.91
C VAL A 462 0.14 -2.00 -23.94
N MET A 463 -1.10 -2.19 -23.46
CA MET A 463 -2.15 -1.18 -23.51
C MET A 463 -1.81 0.08 -22.74
N GLU A 464 -1.91 1.23 -23.38
CA GLU A 464 -1.81 2.54 -22.77
C GLU A 464 -3.20 3.09 -22.45
N ARG A 465 -3.34 3.72 -21.26
CA ARG A 465 -4.61 4.23 -20.75
C ARG A 465 -4.45 5.63 -20.18
N SER A 466 -5.43 6.51 -20.46
CA SER A 466 -5.62 7.77 -19.75
C SER A 466 -7.07 7.99 -19.40
N LEU A 467 -7.34 8.77 -18.36
CA LEU A 467 -8.68 9.09 -17.90
C LEU A 467 -8.82 10.60 -17.73
N ASP A 468 -9.78 11.18 -18.45
CA ASP A 468 -10.20 12.57 -18.28
C ASP A 468 -11.58 12.62 -17.62
N TYR A 469 -11.66 13.32 -16.48
CA TYR A 469 -12.87 13.45 -15.69
C TYR A 469 -13.31 14.90 -15.58
N GLN A 470 -14.55 15.20 -15.95
CA GLN A 470 -15.12 16.54 -15.88
C GLN A 470 -16.41 16.52 -15.07
N VAL A 471 -16.57 17.47 -14.15
CA VAL A 471 -17.81 17.64 -13.39
C VAL A 471 -18.26 19.09 -13.40
N SER A 472 -19.57 19.29 -13.60
CA SER A 472 -20.20 20.60 -13.63
C SER A 472 -21.60 20.55 -13.00
N TRP A 473 -22.11 21.72 -12.61
CA TRP A 473 -23.46 21.89 -12.06
C TRP A 473 -24.22 22.89 -12.94
N PRO A 474 -24.77 22.43 -14.09
CA PRO A 474 -25.38 23.32 -15.10
C PRO A 474 -26.60 24.07 -14.57
N ASP A 475 -27.38 23.44 -13.69
CA ASP A 475 -28.60 24.03 -13.13
C ASP A 475 -28.38 24.84 -11.84
N GLY A 476 -27.10 25.17 -11.54
CA GLY A 476 -26.71 26.02 -10.43
C GLY A 476 -26.45 25.26 -9.10
N PRO A 477 -26.18 26.00 -8.02
CA PRO A 477 -25.95 25.43 -6.69
C PRO A 477 -27.18 24.66 -6.18
N GLY A 478 -26.96 23.47 -5.62
CA GLY A 478 -28.03 22.61 -5.10
C GLY A 478 -28.65 21.66 -6.14
N SER A 479 -28.27 21.77 -7.42
CA SER A 479 -28.65 20.78 -8.44
C SER A 479 -27.73 19.55 -8.39
N ALA A 480 -28.14 18.47 -9.09
CA ALA A 480 -27.30 17.32 -9.32
C ALA A 480 -26.12 17.70 -10.24
N GLY A 481 -24.91 17.31 -9.89
CA GLY A 481 -23.75 17.45 -10.74
C GLY A 481 -23.88 16.54 -11.97
N VAL A 482 -23.37 16.99 -13.13
CA VAL A 482 -23.22 16.17 -14.33
C VAL A 482 -21.73 15.87 -14.49
N ALA A 483 -21.42 14.60 -14.56
CA ALA A 483 -20.06 14.08 -14.69
C ALA A 483 -19.85 13.42 -16.04
N ARG A 484 -18.69 13.67 -16.65
CA ARG A 484 -18.19 13.04 -17.87
C ARG A 484 -16.86 12.41 -17.58
N ALA A 485 -16.75 11.08 -17.71
CA ALA A 485 -15.50 10.35 -17.63
C ALA A 485 -15.15 9.80 -19.02
N THR A 486 -14.04 10.23 -19.59
CA THR A 486 -13.55 9.78 -20.90
C THR A 486 -12.27 8.99 -20.69
N VAL A 487 -12.30 7.70 -21.02
CA VAL A 487 -11.14 6.82 -21.01
C VAL A 487 -10.59 6.74 -22.43
N THR A 488 -9.32 7.05 -22.61
CA THR A 488 -8.62 6.85 -23.89
C THR A 488 -7.74 5.62 -23.78
N TYR A 489 -7.98 4.66 -24.66
CA TYR A 489 -7.16 3.47 -24.83
C TYR A 489 -6.34 3.61 -26.11
N HIS A 490 -5.08 3.21 -26.05
CA HIS A 490 -4.19 3.13 -27.21
C HIS A 490 -3.48 1.78 -27.24
N HIS A 491 -3.60 1.07 -28.35
CA HIS A 491 -2.89 -0.18 -28.61
C HIS A 491 -1.65 0.14 -29.47
N PRO A 492 -0.45 0.19 -28.89
CA PRO A 492 0.74 0.72 -29.57
C PRO A 492 1.33 -0.20 -30.66
N VAL A 493 0.87 -1.44 -30.72
CA VAL A 493 1.40 -2.41 -31.72
C VAL A 493 0.73 -2.14 -33.07
N GLU A 494 1.53 -1.84 -34.09
CA GLU A 494 1.07 -1.56 -35.44
C GLU A 494 0.91 -2.87 -36.24
N MET A 495 -0.33 -3.27 -36.54
CA MET A 495 -0.65 -4.43 -37.38
C MET A 495 -1.75 -4.08 -38.38
N PRO A 496 -1.39 -3.54 -39.55
CA PRO A 496 -2.37 -3.22 -40.59
C PRO A 496 -3.19 -4.45 -40.99
N ASP A 497 -4.50 -4.26 -41.21
CA ASP A 497 -5.44 -5.29 -41.68
C ASP A 497 -5.65 -6.49 -40.73
N PHE A 498 -5.27 -6.37 -39.44
CA PHE A 498 -5.48 -7.43 -38.47
C PHE A 498 -6.97 -7.74 -38.30
N LYS A 499 -7.29 -9.05 -38.36
CA LYS A 499 -8.67 -9.53 -38.15
C LYS A 499 -8.85 -10.03 -36.73
N CYS A 500 -9.79 -9.42 -36.01
CA CYS A 500 -10.13 -9.85 -34.67
C CYS A 500 -10.87 -11.20 -34.71
N VAL A 501 -10.28 -12.21 -34.06
CA VAL A 501 -10.87 -13.53 -33.86
C VAL A 501 -10.75 -13.88 -32.40
N LEU A 502 -11.88 -13.99 -31.71
CA LEU A 502 -11.91 -14.43 -30.31
C LEU A 502 -11.68 -15.93 -30.25
N SER A 503 -10.51 -16.32 -29.81
CA SER A 503 -10.14 -17.73 -29.66
C SER A 503 -9.04 -17.88 -28.59
N PRO A 504 -9.07 -18.88 -27.74
CA PRO A 504 -8.03 -19.13 -26.74
C PRO A 504 -6.66 -19.47 -27.34
N ARG A 505 -6.55 -19.84 -28.62
CA ARG A 505 -5.31 -20.12 -29.37
C ARG A 505 -4.15 -20.61 -28.48
N TYR A 506 -4.32 -21.77 -27.93
CA TYR A 506 -3.25 -22.46 -27.22
C TYR A 506 -2.10 -22.74 -28.21
N GLY A 507 -0.92 -22.23 -27.88
CA GLY A 507 0.26 -22.42 -28.68
C GLY A 507 0.85 -21.17 -29.31
N ASP A 508 0.19 -20.01 -29.24
CA ASP A 508 0.83 -18.75 -29.59
C ASP A 508 1.92 -18.42 -28.58
N ARG A 509 3.01 -17.82 -29.05
CA ARG A 509 4.06 -17.30 -28.18
C ARG A 509 3.49 -16.17 -27.31
N TYR A 510 4.14 -15.92 -26.17
CA TYR A 510 3.68 -14.88 -25.24
C TYR A 510 3.57 -13.52 -25.91
N ASP A 511 4.56 -13.15 -26.76
CA ASP A 511 4.56 -11.87 -27.49
C ASP A 511 3.41 -11.78 -28.49
N GLU A 512 3.12 -12.85 -29.21
CA GLU A 512 1.97 -12.92 -30.15
C GLU A 512 0.63 -12.72 -29.44
N LEU A 513 0.54 -13.09 -28.15
CA LEU A 513 -0.64 -12.82 -27.31
C LEU A 513 -0.80 -11.34 -26.98
N THR A 514 0.26 -10.53 -27.02
CA THR A 514 0.20 -9.08 -26.80
C THR A 514 -0.18 -8.29 -28.05
N GLU A 515 -0.05 -8.92 -29.24
CA GLU A 515 -0.32 -8.30 -30.56
C GLU A 515 -1.73 -8.53 -31.07
N ARG A 516 -2.64 -9.07 -30.24
CA ARG A 516 -4.01 -9.39 -30.59
C ARG A 516 -4.96 -8.22 -30.40
N CYS A 517 -6.20 -8.37 -30.89
CA CYS A 517 -7.28 -7.43 -30.56
C CYS A 517 -7.55 -7.43 -29.04
N TYR A 518 -7.81 -6.26 -28.52
CA TYR A 518 -8.25 -6.07 -27.14
C TYR A 518 -9.76 -6.24 -27.06
N TYR A 519 -10.21 -7.16 -26.25
CA TYR A 519 -11.62 -7.47 -26.00
C TYR A 519 -11.91 -7.10 -24.55
N ASP A 520 -12.43 -5.92 -24.29
CA ASP A 520 -12.56 -5.44 -22.92
C ASP A 520 -14.01 -5.18 -22.50
N TYR A 521 -14.29 -5.54 -21.26
CA TYR A 521 -15.49 -5.13 -20.56
C TYR A 521 -15.10 -4.08 -19.50
N VAL A 522 -15.19 -2.82 -19.91
CA VAL A 522 -14.88 -1.68 -19.07
C VAL A 522 -16.02 -1.39 -18.09
N ARG A 523 -15.67 -1.12 -16.82
CA ARG A 523 -16.61 -0.76 -15.76
C ARG A 523 -16.15 0.51 -15.07
N LEU A 524 -17.08 1.43 -14.84
CA LEU A 524 -16.87 2.63 -14.06
C LEU A 524 -17.67 2.54 -12.77
N TYR A 525 -16.97 2.49 -11.63
CA TYR A 525 -17.54 2.51 -10.29
C TYR A 525 -17.64 3.97 -9.84
N VAL A 526 -18.85 4.38 -9.44
CA VAL A 526 -19.20 5.76 -9.08
C VAL A 526 -20.05 5.78 -7.82
N PRO A 527 -20.34 6.94 -7.20
CA PRO A 527 -21.18 7.01 -6.01
C PRO A 527 -22.55 6.38 -6.20
N LEU A 528 -23.01 5.62 -5.20
CA LEU A 528 -24.35 5.04 -5.21
C LEU A 528 -25.42 6.11 -5.42
N GLY A 529 -26.37 5.85 -6.31
CA GLY A 529 -27.42 6.80 -6.71
C GLY A 529 -27.03 7.71 -7.87
N SER A 530 -25.87 7.48 -8.48
CA SER A 530 -25.56 8.09 -9.79
C SER A 530 -26.45 7.49 -10.89
N GLU A 531 -26.89 8.32 -11.83
CA GLU A 531 -27.79 7.96 -12.93
C GLU A 531 -27.04 8.02 -14.26
N LEU A 532 -26.95 6.88 -14.97
CA LEU A 532 -26.34 6.81 -16.30
C LEU A 532 -27.19 7.58 -17.32
N LEU A 533 -26.55 8.45 -18.09
CA LEU A 533 -27.17 9.15 -19.21
C LEU A 533 -26.78 8.50 -20.56
N SER A 534 -25.49 8.23 -20.77
CA SER A 534 -25.00 7.52 -21.96
C SER A 534 -23.64 6.87 -21.69
N ILE A 535 -23.31 5.83 -22.48
CA ILE A 535 -21.94 5.34 -22.68
C ILE A 535 -21.69 5.34 -24.18
N GLU A 536 -20.64 6.00 -24.61
CA GLU A 536 -20.21 6.05 -26.01
C GLU A 536 -18.93 5.22 -26.21
N GLY A 537 -18.71 4.68 -27.41
CA GLY A 537 -17.52 3.91 -27.77
C GLY A 537 -17.58 2.41 -27.46
N VAL A 538 -18.68 1.92 -26.87
CA VAL A 538 -18.95 0.50 -26.56
C VAL A 538 -20.06 -0.06 -27.44
N GLU A 539 -20.21 -1.38 -27.48
CA GLU A 539 -21.35 -2.03 -28.13
C GLU A 539 -22.65 -1.66 -27.40
N ALA A 540 -23.67 -1.20 -28.14
CA ALA A 540 -24.89 -0.64 -27.56
C ALA A 540 -25.66 -1.63 -26.67
N ASP A 541 -25.69 -2.92 -27.07
CA ASP A 541 -26.36 -4.00 -26.32
C ASP A 541 -25.54 -4.53 -25.11
N SER A 542 -24.36 -3.95 -24.90
CA SER A 542 -23.48 -4.24 -23.75
C SER A 542 -23.66 -3.26 -22.58
N ILE A 543 -24.32 -2.12 -22.84
CA ILE A 543 -24.45 -1.06 -21.83
C ILE A 543 -25.23 -1.56 -20.63
N SER A 544 -24.67 -1.36 -19.47
CA SER A 544 -25.25 -1.76 -18.19
C SER A 544 -25.15 -0.67 -17.14
N SER A 545 -26.17 -0.60 -16.29
CA SER A 545 -26.17 0.22 -15.08
C SER A 545 -26.76 -0.61 -13.93
N ARG A 546 -25.97 -0.84 -12.88
CA ARG A 546 -26.40 -1.67 -11.76
C ARG A 546 -25.81 -1.18 -10.45
N ARG A 547 -26.41 -1.56 -9.34
CA ARG A 547 -25.78 -1.41 -8.03
C ARG A 547 -24.53 -2.28 -7.96
N GLY A 548 -23.42 -1.67 -7.54
CA GLY A 548 -22.14 -2.34 -7.35
C GLY A 548 -21.89 -2.73 -5.91
N GLU A 549 -20.70 -3.23 -5.68
CA GLU A 549 -20.18 -3.62 -4.37
C GLU A 549 -19.98 -2.38 -3.47
N VAL A 550 -20.02 -2.57 -2.17
CA VAL A 550 -19.64 -1.59 -1.13
C VAL A 550 -20.36 -0.23 -1.28
N GLY A 551 -21.63 -0.26 -1.74
CA GLY A 551 -22.41 0.97 -1.86
C GLY A 551 -22.01 1.88 -3.02
N THR A 552 -21.56 1.30 -4.14
CA THR A 552 -21.30 1.99 -5.40
C THR A 552 -22.42 1.80 -6.40
N GLN A 553 -22.42 2.60 -7.46
CA GLN A 553 -23.13 2.37 -8.73
C GLN A 553 -22.09 1.98 -9.79
N VAL A 554 -22.40 1.04 -10.66
CA VAL A 554 -21.50 0.55 -11.71
C VAL A 554 -22.13 0.73 -13.08
N PHE A 555 -21.42 1.40 -13.95
CA PHE A 555 -21.71 1.49 -15.37
C PHE A 555 -20.73 0.61 -16.14
N GLY A 556 -21.18 -0.13 -17.13
CA GLY A 556 -20.30 -1.03 -17.87
C GLY A 556 -20.69 -1.13 -19.34
N GLY A 557 -19.68 -1.47 -20.16
CA GLY A 557 -19.85 -1.71 -21.58
C GLY A 557 -18.70 -2.53 -22.16
N TYR A 558 -18.96 -3.23 -23.24
CA TYR A 558 -17.98 -4.06 -23.94
C TYR A 558 -17.56 -3.40 -25.24
N PHE A 559 -16.28 -3.53 -25.59
CA PHE A 559 -15.74 -3.08 -26.85
C PHE A 559 -14.63 -4.00 -27.36
N VAL A 560 -14.39 -3.95 -28.67
CA VAL A 560 -13.27 -4.63 -29.32
C VAL A 560 -12.43 -3.60 -30.03
N MET A 561 -11.13 -3.67 -29.89
CA MET A 561 -10.16 -2.73 -30.43
C MET A 561 -9.03 -3.50 -31.12
N LYS A 562 -8.62 -3.03 -32.30
CA LYS A 562 -7.54 -3.64 -33.08
C LYS A 562 -6.16 -3.13 -32.63
N PRO A 563 -5.10 -3.87 -32.93
CA PRO A 563 -3.75 -3.33 -32.87
C PRO A 563 -3.62 -2.04 -33.68
N GLY A 564 -2.85 -1.04 -33.20
CA GLY A 564 -2.68 0.29 -33.78
C GLY A 564 -3.87 1.26 -33.58
N GLU A 565 -4.96 0.82 -32.97
CA GLU A 565 -6.15 1.65 -32.78
C GLU A 565 -6.03 2.52 -31.51
N THR A 566 -6.57 3.74 -31.56
CA THR A 566 -6.89 4.55 -30.39
C THR A 566 -8.40 4.67 -30.27
N ARG A 567 -8.94 4.40 -29.08
CA ARG A 567 -10.39 4.42 -28.82
C ARG A 567 -10.70 5.20 -27.55
N GLN A 568 -11.80 5.96 -27.61
CA GLN A 568 -12.34 6.67 -26.46
C GLN A 568 -13.66 6.05 -26.04
N ILE A 569 -13.78 5.80 -24.72
CA ILE A 569 -15.02 5.38 -24.07
C ILE A 569 -15.44 6.52 -23.14
N THR A 570 -16.65 7.06 -23.38
CA THR A 570 -17.15 8.19 -22.60
C THR A 570 -18.38 7.79 -21.80
N PHE A 571 -18.33 7.92 -20.50
CA PHE A 571 -19.43 7.78 -19.57
C PHE A 571 -19.98 9.16 -19.23
N LEU A 572 -21.27 9.39 -19.49
CA LEU A 572 -21.99 10.59 -19.06
C LEU A 572 -23.06 10.20 -18.04
N TYR A 573 -23.06 10.84 -16.87
CA TYR A 573 -23.97 10.50 -15.79
C TYR A 573 -24.25 11.67 -14.85
N ARG A 574 -25.34 11.58 -14.08
CA ARG A 574 -25.65 12.52 -13.00
C ARG A 574 -25.10 11.98 -11.68
N LEU A 575 -24.52 12.87 -10.90
CA LEU A 575 -24.13 12.58 -9.51
C LEU A 575 -25.36 12.65 -8.59
N PRO A 576 -25.38 11.90 -7.48
CA PRO A 576 -26.45 12.01 -6.49
C PRO A 576 -26.42 13.40 -5.84
N LEU A 577 -27.61 13.91 -5.48
CA LEU A 577 -27.80 15.26 -4.91
C LEU A 577 -26.96 15.55 -3.65
N ARG A 578 -26.54 14.52 -2.89
CA ARG A 578 -25.66 14.71 -1.73
C ARG A 578 -24.25 15.21 -2.09
N ILE A 579 -23.83 15.05 -3.35
CA ILE A 579 -22.53 15.54 -3.84
C ILE A 579 -22.72 16.92 -4.44
N GLN A 580 -22.37 17.93 -3.65
CA GLN A 580 -22.59 19.33 -3.97
C GLN A 580 -21.32 19.99 -4.55
N LYS A 581 -21.50 21.12 -5.23
CA LYS A 581 -20.39 21.94 -5.71
C LYS A 581 -19.57 22.53 -4.56
N SER A 582 -20.27 23.01 -3.52
CA SER A 582 -19.61 23.55 -2.31
C SER A 582 -18.96 22.45 -1.51
N GLY A 583 -17.65 22.56 -1.28
CA GLY A 583 -16.89 21.53 -0.57
C GLY A 583 -16.71 20.25 -1.39
N TYR A 584 -16.75 20.34 -2.72
CA TYR A 584 -16.59 19.18 -3.59
C TYR A 584 -15.24 18.49 -3.33
N ARG A 585 -15.31 17.19 -3.18
CA ARG A 585 -14.17 16.31 -2.98
C ARG A 585 -14.29 15.12 -3.95
N LEU A 586 -13.19 14.77 -4.59
CA LEU A 586 -13.08 13.66 -5.53
C LEU A 586 -12.08 12.63 -4.99
N VAL A 587 -12.49 11.38 -4.95
CA VAL A 587 -11.64 10.24 -4.62
C VAL A 587 -11.55 9.34 -5.84
N ILE A 588 -10.33 9.09 -6.30
CA ILE A 588 -10.07 8.21 -7.45
C ILE A 588 -9.26 7.04 -6.96
N GLN A 589 -9.76 5.83 -7.22
CA GLN A 589 -9.10 4.59 -6.84
C GLN A 589 -8.65 3.82 -8.08
N ARG A 590 -7.38 3.44 -8.11
CA ARG A 590 -6.77 2.71 -9.23
C ARG A 590 -7.11 1.22 -9.14
N GLN A 591 -7.36 0.58 -10.28
CA GLN A 591 -7.48 -0.87 -10.37
C GLN A 591 -6.13 -1.54 -10.06
N SER A 592 -6.16 -2.64 -9.31
CA SER A 592 -5.01 -3.52 -9.14
C SER A 592 -4.55 -4.11 -10.48
N GLY A 593 -3.26 -4.38 -10.61
CA GLY A 593 -2.65 -4.97 -11.81
C GLY A 593 -2.38 -3.97 -12.95
N THR A 594 -2.91 -2.73 -12.88
CA THR A 594 -2.63 -1.69 -13.88
C THR A 594 -1.35 -0.92 -13.55
N GLY A 595 -0.69 -0.40 -14.59
CA GLY A 595 0.37 0.58 -14.44
C GLY A 595 -0.12 1.94 -13.90
N PRO A 596 0.77 2.94 -13.78
CA PRO A 596 0.38 4.31 -13.48
C PRO A 596 -0.64 4.84 -14.49
N LEU A 597 -1.71 5.50 -14.00
CA LEU A 597 -2.77 6.05 -14.83
C LEU A 597 -2.57 7.56 -14.98
N LEU A 598 -2.46 8.04 -16.22
CA LEU A 598 -2.51 9.48 -16.51
C LEU A 598 -3.95 9.96 -16.32
N LEU A 599 -4.11 10.89 -15.40
CA LEU A 599 -5.39 11.41 -14.96
C LEU A 599 -5.47 12.91 -15.21
N GLY A 600 -6.44 13.33 -16.04
CA GLY A 600 -6.91 14.71 -16.13
C GLY A 600 -8.23 14.84 -15.39
N TRP A 601 -8.43 15.95 -14.66
CA TRP A 601 -9.78 16.25 -14.15
C TRP A 601 -10.07 17.74 -14.17
N GLN A 602 -11.32 18.07 -14.36
CA GLN A 602 -11.82 19.44 -14.40
C GLN A 602 -13.04 19.57 -13.49
N VAL A 603 -12.99 20.56 -12.60
CA VAL A 603 -14.09 20.93 -11.70
C VAL A 603 -14.47 22.37 -12.00
N GLY A 604 -15.63 22.56 -12.63
CA GLY A 604 -16.00 23.87 -13.16
C GLY A 604 -14.98 24.37 -14.20
N ASN A 605 -14.30 25.49 -13.90
CA ASN A 605 -13.30 26.10 -14.80
C ASN A 605 -11.84 25.74 -14.44
N ARG A 606 -11.60 24.91 -13.42
CA ARG A 606 -10.25 24.53 -12.98
C ARG A 606 -9.91 23.15 -13.51
N ALA A 607 -8.79 23.05 -14.22
CA ALA A 607 -8.27 21.79 -14.76
C ALA A 607 -6.96 21.41 -14.07
N TYR A 608 -6.76 20.12 -13.89
CA TYR A 608 -5.63 19.53 -13.21
C TYR A 608 -5.18 18.27 -13.96
N THR A 609 -3.92 17.89 -13.77
CA THR A 609 -3.34 16.65 -14.31
C THR A 609 -2.46 16.00 -13.25
N TYR A 610 -2.51 14.69 -13.14
CA TYR A 610 -1.72 13.91 -12.21
C TYR A 610 -1.46 12.50 -12.75
N THR A 611 -0.31 11.91 -12.43
CA THR A 611 -0.03 10.49 -12.72
C THR A 611 -0.31 9.67 -11.47
N LEU A 612 -1.41 8.93 -11.46
CA LEU A 612 -1.85 8.09 -10.35
C LEU A 612 -1.05 6.80 -10.33
N SER A 613 0.02 6.77 -9.53
CA SER A 613 0.87 5.59 -9.30
C SER A 613 0.53 4.83 -8.00
N GLN A 614 -0.19 5.49 -7.09
CA GLN A 614 -0.65 4.92 -5.82
C GLN A 614 -2.04 4.30 -5.95
N ASN A 615 -2.51 3.63 -4.89
CA ASN A 615 -3.84 3.04 -4.83
C ASN A 615 -4.95 4.09 -4.99
N THR A 616 -4.85 5.21 -4.27
CA THR A 616 -5.93 6.20 -4.16
C THR A 616 -5.37 7.61 -4.27
N TYR A 617 -6.09 8.47 -4.96
CA TYR A 617 -5.86 9.91 -5.01
C TYR A 617 -7.07 10.65 -4.46
N VAL A 618 -6.84 11.63 -3.61
CA VAL A 618 -7.89 12.48 -3.02
C VAL A 618 -7.64 13.93 -3.38
N TRP A 619 -8.61 14.53 -4.04
CA TRP A 619 -8.61 15.96 -4.34
C TRP A 619 -9.78 16.66 -3.64
N THR A 620 -9.54 17.87 -3.14
CA THR A 620 -10.56 18.68 -2.47
C THR A 620 -10.52 20.10 -3.05
N ASP A 621 -11.69 20.63 -3.41
CA ASP A 621 -11.82 22.04 -3.81
C ASP A 621 -11.61 22.93 -2.57
N ARG A 622 -10.47 23.66 -2.55
CA ARG A 622 -10.07 24.61 -1.48
C ARG A 622 -10.35 26.02 -1.90
#